data_9870c70d84d5bc739b6f9d4ed24bdfb0
#
_entry.id   9870c70d84d5bc739b6f9d4ed24bdfb0
#
_cell.length_a   1.000
_cell.length_b   1.000
_cell.length_c   1.000
_cell.angle_alpha   90.00
_cell.angle_beta   90.00
_cell.angle_gamma   90.00
#
_symmetry.space_group_name_H-M   'P 1'
#
loop_
_entity.id
_entity.type
_entity.pdbx_description
1 polymer ?
#
loop_
_entity_poly.entity_id
_entity_poly.type
_entity_poly.pdbx_seq_one_letter_code
_entity_poly.pdbx_strand_id
1 'polypeptide(L)'
;MKFCINLFNDVNFEPDSIQPCCNVHGIEVPKFPFSGGEFPAQAYCEHIKNVLARIRNSENVCKGCPQLQTIDENHIEAAVKFKTVSFNQHRFFCNCKCEYCDLWPHKSRGYGYEVLPTLESLQTQDLLDKNCFFSWGGGEPSILPGFEDAAQWITKHGYWQNVHTNALIYSPAIGRMLRRDQGEINISLDSSSPEIYRNVKGINGFARVVDSLKKYVADARSPAQIVLKYIIYEKNNQIPEIAQFIKMCASLGIKKIQLSFDLREVNANKVSEQTYVAAAFMSRQARNFGIEASPFYLSREAVEKINNIAMANFS
;
A
#
# COMPACT_ATOMS: atom_id res chain seq x y z
N MET A 1 -2.87 6.88 -31.37
CA MET A 1 -2.69 5.44 -31.00
C MET A 1 -2.86 5.25 -29.51
N LYS A 2 -3.23 4.04 -29.03
CA LYS A 2 -3.33 3.77 -27.57
C LYS A 2 -1.94 3.57 -26.96
N PHE A 3 -1.75 4.15 -25.77
CA PHE A 3 -0.48 4.16 -25.04
C PHE A 3 -0.72 4.17 -23.52
N CYS A 4 0.21 3.58 -22.76
CA CYS A 4 0.22 3.67 -21.31
C CYS A 4 1.66 3.94 -20.83
N ILE A 5 1.86 5.08 -20.18
CA ILE A 5 3.18 5.48 -19.67
C ILE A 5 3.67 4.59 -18.53
N ASN A 6 2.75 3.99 -17.75
CA ASN A 6 3.11 3.12 -16.64
C ASN A 6 3.87 1.86 -17.09
N LEU A 7 3.69 1.43 -18.36
CA LEU A 7 4.48 0.33 -18.93
C LEU A 7 6.00 0.57 -18.86
N PHE A 8 6.42 1.83 -18.88
CA PHE A 8 7.81 2.26 -18.91
C PHE A 8 8.30 2.80 -17.57
N ASN A 9 7.38 3.31 -16.75
CA ASN A 9 7.71 4.02 -15.51
C ASN A 9 7.49 3.18 -14.26
N ASP A 10 6.65 2.16 -14.30
CA ASP A 10 6.28 1.38 -13.12
C ASP A 10 6.73 -0.07 -13.25
N VAL A 11 7.15 -0.63 -12.13
CA VAL A 11 7.42 -2.07 -12.01
C VAL A 11 6.89 -2.60 -10.68
N ASN A 12 6.16 -3.71 -10.74
CA ASN A 12 5.62 -4.38 -9.58
C ASN A 12 6.16 -5.81 -9.51
N PHE A 13 6.90 -6.10 -8.45
CA PHE A 13 7.48 -7.41 -8.20
C PHE A 13 6.49 -8.28 -7.42
N GLU A 14 6.07 -9.38 -8.03
CA GLU A 14 5.18 -10.40 -7.47
C GLU A 14 6.00 -11.66 -7.11
N PRO A 15 5.44 -12.65 -6.39
CA PRO A 15 6.19 -13.84 -5.96
C PRO A 15 6.86 -14.62 -7.09
N ASP A 16 6.29 -14.63 -8.28
CA ASP A 16 6.73 -15.43 -9.45
C ASP A 16 6.82 -14.63 -10.75
N SER A 17 6.61 -13.31 -10.68
CA SER A 17 6.52 -12.50 -11.89
C SER A 17 6.78 -11.02 -11.64
N ILE A 18 6.98 -10.29 -12.71
CA ILE A 18 6.98 -8.82 -12.76
C ILE A 18 5.77 -8.36 -13.56
N GLN A 19 5.12 -7.30 -13.09
CA GLN A 19 4.04 -6.61 -13.78
C GLN A 19 4.43 -5.15 -14.03
N PRO A 20 4.06 -4.56 -15.18
CA PRO A 20 4.37 -3.17 -15.49
C PRO A 20 3.49 -2.14 -14.77
N CYS A 21 2.59 -2.58 -13.90
CA CYS A 21 1.78 -1.72 -13.03
C CYS A 21 1.18 -2.53 -11.88
N CYS A 22 0.66 -1.86 -10.85
CA CYS A 22 0.08 -2.48 -9.67
C CYS A 22 -1.34 -3.05 -9.85
N ASN A 23 -1.91 -2.98 -11.05
CA ASN A 23 -3.25 -3.52 -11.39
C ASN A 23 -4.38 -3.12 -10.41
N VAL A 24 -4.42 -1.86 -10.01
CA VAL A 24 -5.41 -1.33 -9.03
C VAL A 24 -6.87 -1.36 -9.53
N HIS A 25 -7.08 -1.64 -10.83
CA HIS A 25 -8.41 -1.64 -11.46
C HIS A 25 -8.97 -3.04 -11.70
N GLY A 26 -8.34 -4.11 -11.19
CA GLY A 26 -8.78 -5.49 -11.39
C GLY A 26 -8.66 -5.98 -12.85
N ILE A 27 -7.89 -5.28 -13.68
CA ILE A 27 -7.71 -5.59 -15.10
C ILE A 27 -6.52 -6.54 -15.25
N GLU A 28 -6.64 -7.54 -16.11
CA GLU A 28 -5.54 -8.45 -16.38
C GLU A 28 -4.38 -7.71 -17.05
N VAL A 29 -3.22 -7.71 -16.37
CA VAL A 29 -1.98 -7.12 -16.85
C VAL A 29 -1.04 -8.24 -17.24
N PRO A 30 -0.39 -8.18 -18.44
CA PRO A 30 0.59 -9.17 -18.84
C PRO A 30 1.74 -9.27 -17.84
N LYS A 31 2.04 -10.51 -17.44
CA LYS A 31 3.10 -10.83 -16.49
C LYS A 31 4.36 -11.27 -17.22
N PHE A 32 5.50 -10.88 -16.69
CA PHE A 32 6.82 -11.37 -17.10
C PHE A 32 7.34 -12.32 -16.02
N PRO A 33 7.69 -13.59 -16.32
CA PRO A 33 8.21 -14.53 -15.33
C PRO A 33 9.49 -14.02 -14.68
N PHE A 34 9.53 -14.04 -13.34
CA PHE A 34 10.69 -13.59 -12.56
C PHE A 34 10.63 -14.16 -11.14
N SER A 35 11.77 -14.62 -10.63
CA SER A 35 11.90 -15.25 -9.32
C SER A 35 13.07 -14.68 -8.48
N GLY A 36 13.49 -13.45 -8.79
CA GLY A 36 14.57 -12.75 -8.06
C GLY A 36 15.91 -12.82 -8.80
N GLY A 37 16.92 -12.19 -8.19
CA GLY A 37 18.27 -12.07 -8.74
C GLY A 37 18.46 -10.87 -9.67
N GLU A 38 19.33 -11.02 -10.65
CA GLU A 38 19.61 -9.96 -11.62
C GLU A 38 18.37 -9.64 -12.48
N PHE A 39 18.09 -8.35 -12.63
CA PHE A 39 16.94 -7.90 -13.43
C PHE A 39 17.22 -8.08 -14.95
N PRO A 40 16.41 -8.84 -15.68
CA PRO A 40 16.63 -9.16 -17.09
C PRO A 40 16.18 -8.01 -18.01
N ALA A 41 16.86 -6.86 -17.98
CA ALA A 41 16.42 -5.61 -18.61
C ALA A 41 16.07 -5.75 -20.09
N GLN A 42 16.92 -6.41 -20.89
CA GLN A 42 16.67 -6.56 -22.32
C GLN A 42 15.38 -7.35 -22.58
N ALA A 43 15.24 -8.51 -21.94
CA ALA A 43 14.06 -9.37 -22.12
C ALA A 43 12.80 -8.69 -21.60
N TYR A 44 12.89 -7.94 -20.48
CA TYR A 44 11.78 -7.16 -19.95
C TYR A 44 11.38 -6.02 -20.88
N CYS A 45 12.35 -5.28 -21.46
CA CYS A 45 12.06 -4.23 -22.43
C CYS A 45 11.37 -4.79 -23.70
N GLU A 46 11.77 -5.97 -24.18
CA GLU A 46 11.10 -6.65 -25.29
C GLU A 46 9.66 -7.06 -24.92
N HIS A 47 9.46 -7.56 -23.69
CA HIS A 47 8.13 -7.86 -23.18
C HIS A 47 7.22 -6.61 -23.17
N ILE A 48 7.70 -5.45 -22.67
CA ILE A 48 6.95 -4.21 -22.66
C ILE A 48 6.60 -3.74 -24.08
N LYS A 49 7.52 -3.83 -25.04
CA LYS A 49 7.25 -3.53 -26.45
C LYS A 49 6.14 -4.43 -27.02
N ASN A 50 6.18 -5.72 -26.71
CA ASN A 50 5.15 -6.68 -27.13
C ASN A 50 3.80 -6.37 -26.50
N VAL A 51 3.75 -6.05 -25.21
CA VAL A 51 2.51 -5.60 -24.53
C VAL A 51 1.94 -4.36 -25.21
N LEU A 52 2.76 -3.37 -25.50
CA LEU A 52 2.33 -2.16 -26.19
C LEU A 52 1.80 -2.45 -27.60
N ALA A 53 2.45 -3.32 -28.37
CA ALA A 53 1.99 -3.75 -29.69
C ALA A 53 0.59 -4.40 -29.61
N ARG A 54 0.37 -5.29 -28.65
CA ARG A 54 -0.93 -5.94 -28.41
C ARG A 54 -2.02 -4.93 -28.05
N ILE A 55 -1.71 -3.91 -27.22
CA ILE A 55 -2.64 -2.81 -26.89
C ILE A 55 -3.01 -2.02 -28.16
N ARG A 56 -2.04 -1.75 -29.03
CA ARG A 56 -2.24 -1.03 -30.31
C ARG A 56 -3.10 -1.82 -31.29
N ASN A 57 -2.92 -3.12 -31.34
CA ASN A 57 -3.71 -4.04 -32.16
C ASN A 57 -5.12 -4.30 -31.62
N SER A 58 -5.51 -3.56 -30.57
CA SER A 58 -6.85 -3.70 -29.93
C SER A 58 -7.12 -5.09 -29.36
N GLU A 59 -6.08 -5.86 -29.01
CA GLU A 59 -6.24 -7.08 -28.24
C GLU A 59 -6.81 -6.80 -26.84
N ASN A 60 -7.31 -7.83 -26.15
CA ASN A 60 -7.95 -7.68 -24.82
C ASN A 60 -6.95 -7.38 -23.69
N VAL A 61 -5.77 -6.90 -23.99
CA VAL A 61 -4.75 -6.49 -23.03
C VAL A 61 -5.09 -5.11 -22.49
N CYS A 62 -5.14 -4.95 -21.17
CA CYS A 62 -5.45 -3.70 -20.49
C CYS A 62 -6.78 -3.04 -20.94
N LYS A 63 -7.73 -3.84 -21.50
CA LYS A 63 -9.00 -3.33 -22.02
C LYS A 63 -9.81 -2.66 -20.91
N GLY A 64 -10.28 -1.45 -21.16
CA GLY A 64 -11.07 -0.67 -20.21
C GLY A 64 -10.23 0.00 -19.11
N CYS A 65 -8.90 -0.10 -19.15
CA CYS A 65 -8.04 0.55 -18.19
C CYS A 65 -8.12 2.09 -18.34
N PRO A 66 -8.44 2.84 -17.26
CA PRO A 66 -8.52 4.30 -17.31
C PRO A 66 -7.16 4.99 -17.51
N GLN A 67 -6.05 4.24 -17.38
CA GLN A 67 -4.69 4.75 -17.62
C GLN A 67 -4.29 4.70 -19.10
N LEU A 68 -5.09 4.02 -19.96
CA LEU A 68 -4.84 4.05 -21.39
C LEU A 68 -5.21 5.39 -21.99
N GLN A 69 -4.25 6.05 -22.59
CA GLN A 69 -4.41 7.33 -23.27
C GLN A 69 -4.35 7.15 -24.79
N THR A 70 -5.01 8.05 -25.51
CA THR A 70 -4.81 8.18 -26.96
C THR A 70 -3.83 9.31 -27.20
N ILE A 71 -2.67 8.99 -27.82
CA ILE A 71 -1.61 9.94 -28.10
C ILE A 71 -1.24 9.96 -29.60
N ASP A 72 -0.58 11.03 -30.05
CA ASP A 72 -0.03 11.14 -31.40
C ASP A 72 1.19 10.21 -31.56
N GLU A 73 1.35 9.60 -32.75
CA GLU A 73 2.38 8.60 -33.01
C GLU A 73 3.81 9.13 -33.00
N ASN A 74 3.99 10.43 -33.19
CA ASN A 74 5.29 11.07 -33.37
C ASN A 74 6.10 11.28 -32.05
N HIS A 75 5.62 10.80 -30.89
CA HIS A 75 6.17 11.18 -29.58
C HIS A 75 6.58 10.00 -28.68
N ILE A 76 6.88 8.81 -29.23
CA ILE A 76 7.19 7.65 -28.37
C ILE A 76 8.61 7.13 -28.59
N GLU A 77 9.57 7.80 -27.99
CA GLU A 77 10.81 7.15 -27.50
C GLU A 77 10.75 7.08 -25.96
N ALA A 78 9.92 6.23 -25.41
CA ALA A 78 9.96 5.98 -23.97
C ALA A 78 10.97 4.86 -23.72
N ALA A 79 12.12 5.22 -23.18
CA ALA A 79 13.02 4.26 -22.55
C ALA A 79 12.41 3.78 -21.25
N VAL A 80 12.60 2.52 -20.88
CA VAL A 80 12.22 2.01 -19.57
C VAL A 80 13.08 2.71 -18.53
N LYS A 81 12.42 3.48 -17.64
CA LYS A 81 13.04 4.19 -16.53
C LYS A 81 12.05 4.24 -15.38
N PHE A 82 12.26 3.41 -14.37
CA PHE A 82 11.27 3.23 -13.31
C PHE A 82 11.19 4.43 -12.38
N LYS A 83 10.02 5.01 -12.31
CA LYS A 83 9.64 6.06 -11.35
C LYS A 83 8.95 5.47 -10.13
N THR A 84 8.36 4.28 -10.28
CA THR A 84 7.73 3.54 -9.19
C THR A 84 8.18 2.10 -9.21
N VAL A 85 8.67 1.63 -8.07
CA VAL A 85 9.02 0.23 -7.82
C VAL A 85 8.18 -0.28 -6.66
N SER A 86 7.35 -1.29 -6.90
CA SER A 86 6.48 -1.89 -5.88
C SER A 86 6.93 -3.31 -5.56
N PHE A 87 7.08 -3.60 -4.27
CA PHE A 87 7.47 -4.92 -3.78
C PHE A 87 6.26 -5.62 -3.16
N ASN A 88 5.74 -6.64 -3.86
CA ASN A 88 4.68 -7.54 -3.43
C ASN A 88 5.11 -9.02 -3.51
N GLN A 89 6.40 -9.30 -3.76
CA GLN A 89 6.92 -10.67 -3.86
C GLN A 89 6.71 -11.48 -2.57
N HIS A 90 6.52 -10.79 -1.45
CA HIS A 90 6.23 -11.38 -0.14
C HIS A 90 4.76 -11.34 0.26
N ARG A 91 3.83 -11.09 -0.67
CA ARG A 91 2.41 -10.83 -0.35
C ARG A 91 1.72 -11.90 0.46
N PHE A 92 2.19 -13.15 0.41
CA PHE A 92 1.64 -14.26 1.19
C PHE A 92 2.36 -14.49 2.52
N PHE A 93 3.40 -13.70 2.83
CA PHE A 93 4.21 -13.85 4.03
C PHE A 93 3.82 -12.78 5.05
N CYS A 94 3.07 -13.18 6.08
CA CYS A 94 2.57 -12.28 7.10
C CYS A 94 2.43 -12.99 8.45
N ASN A 95 2.68 -12.28 9.54
CA ASN A 95 2.51 -12.74 10.90
C ASN A 95 1.14 -12.39 11.53
N CYS A 96 0.25 -11.74 10.78
CA CYS A 96 -1.16 -11.53 11.10
C CYS A 96 -2.07 -12.53 10.37
N LYS A 97 -3.32 -12.67 10.86
CA LYS A 97 -4.39 -13.45 10.25
C LYS A 97 -5.65 -12.59 10.17
N CYS A 98 -5.52 -11.40 9.56
CA CYS A 98 -6.62 -10.44 9.49
C CYS A 98 -7.83 -11.07 8.81
N GLU A 99 -9.00 -10.93 9.43
CA GLU A 99 -10.23 -11.58 8.96
C GLU A 99 -10.65 -11.12 7.55
N TYR A 100 -10.41 -9.84 7.24
CA TYR A 100 -10.75 -9.25 5.95
C TYR A 100 -9.70 -9.52 4.85
N CYS A 101 -8.61 -10.23 5.15
CA CYS A 101 -7.48 -10.41 4.25
C CYS A 101 -7.48 -11.79 3.59
N ASP A 102 -7.45 -11.82 2.27
CA ASP A 102 -7.43 -13.06 1.49
C ASP A 102 -6.00 -13.61 1.24
N LEU A 103 -4.96 -12.91 1.71
CA LEU A 103 -3.57 -13.28 1.42
C LEU A 103 -3.00 -14.31 2.40
N TRP A 104 -3.26 -14.17 3.70
CA TRP A 104 -2.67 -15.04 4.73
C TRP A 104 -3.08 -16.53 4.63
N PRO A 105 -4.24 -16.93 4.08
CA PRO A 105 -4.54 -18.35 3.86
C PRO A 105 -3.55 -19.03 2.90
N HIS A 106 -2.89 -18.25 2.05
CA HIS A 106 -1.91 -18.70 1.06
C HIS A 106 -0.44 -18.61 1.53
N LYS A 107 -0.21 -18.46 2.83
CA LYS A 107 1.14 -18.32 3.43
C LYS A 107 2.14 -19.45 3.07
N SER A 108 1.64 -20.63 2.71
CA SER A 108 2.46 -21.76 2.24
C SER A 108 3.24 -21.46 0.95
N ARG A 109 2.88 -20.41 0.21
CA ARG A 109 3.63 -19.94 -0.97
C ARG A 109 4.95 -19.22 -0.62
N GLY A 110 5.20 -18.98 0.69
CA GLY A 110 6.43 -18.36 1.15
C GLY A 110 6.52 -16.86 0.87
N TYR A 111 7.73 -16.33 0.88
CA TYR A 111 8.01 -14.90 0.70
C TYR A 111 8.55 -14.54 -0.69
N GLY A 112 8.55 -15.48 -1.64
CA GLY A 112 9.10 -15.26 -2.98
C GLY A 112 10.64 -15.28 -2.97
N TYR A 113 11.26 -14.10 -3.00
CA TYR A 113 12.72 -13.95 -3.13
C TYR A 113 13.22 -12.68 -2.43
N GLU A 114 14.53 -12.60 -2.22
CA GLU A 114 15.20 -11.41 -1.71
C GLU A 114 15.36 -10.36 -2.82
N VAL A 115 15.07 -9.10 -2.47
CA VAL A 115 15.02 -8.01 -3.46
C VAL A 115 16.31 -7.23 -3.60
N LEU A 116 17.25 -7.36 -2.66
CA LEU A 116 18.49 -6.57 -2.70
C LEU A 116 19.32 -6.80 -3.97
N PRO A 117 19.55 -8.06 -4.44
CA PRO A 117 20.25 -8.29 -5.71
C PRO A 117 19.55 -7.65 -6.92
N THR A 118 18.20 -7.64 -6.89
CA THR A 118 17.41 -7.00 -7.96
C THR A 118 17.54 -5.47 -7.91
N LEU A 119 17.53 -4.85 -6.71
CA LEU A 119 17.77 -3.41 -6.54
C LEU A 119 19.13 -2.97 -7.06
N GLU A 120 20.18 -3.72 -6.70
CA GLU A 120 21.54 -3.46 -7.17
C GLU A 120 21.64 -3.57 -8.70
N SER A 121 20.99 -4.57 -9.26
CA SER A 121 20.91 -4.76 -10.71
C SER A 121 20.17 -3.63 -11.42
N LEU A 122 19.02 -3.19 -10.91
CA LEU A 122 18.28 -2.03 -11.44
C LEU A 122 19.13 -0.77 -11.43
N GLN A 123 19.88 -0.53 -10.36
CA GLN A 123 20.77 0.62 -10.23
C GLN A 123 21.95 0.54 -11.22
N THR A 124 22.62 -0.62 -11.29
CA THR A 124 23.78 -0.84 -12.17
C THR A 124 23.42 -0.71 -13.65
N GLN A 125 22.21 -1.12 -14.03
CA GLN A 125 21.68 -1.02 -15.39
C GLN A 125 21.04 0.35 -15.69
N ASP A 126 21.15 1.31 -14.78
CA ASP A 126 20.58 2.66 -14.89
C ASP A 126 19.07 2.67 -15.20
N LEU A 127 18.31 1.75 -14.59
CA LEU A 127 16.86 1.63 -14.80
C LEU A 127 16.02 2.42 -13.79
N LEU A 128 16.62 2.97 -12.72
CA LEU A 128 15.92 3.77 -11.73
C LEU A 128 15.97 5.26 -12.07
N ASP A 129 14.81 5.92 -12.06
CA ASP A 129 14.76 7.38 -12.11
C ASP A 129 15.38 7.96 -10.83
N LYS A 130 16.00 9.12 -10.92
CA LYS A 130 16.60 9.81 -9.76
C LYS A 130 15.61 10.09 -8.62
N ASN A 131 14.32 10.22 -8.94
CA ASN A 131 13.23 10.43 -7.99
C ASN A 131 12.36 9.17 -7.86
N CYS A 132 12.95 7.99 -8.08
CA CYS A 132 12.19 6.73 -7.99
C CYS A 132 11.56 6.60 -6.61
N PHE A 133 10.28 6.21 -6.61
CA PHE A 133 9.48 5.94 -5.43
C PHE A 133 9.38 4.43 -5.20
N PHE A 134 9.68 3.99 -3.98
CA PHE A 134 9.59 2.58 -3.61
C PHE A 134 8.41 2.33 -2.69
N SER A 135 7.63 1.28 -2.97
CA SER A 135 6.47 0.89 -2.17
C SER A 135 6.59 -0.56 -1.71
N TRP A 136 6.39 -0.79 -0.43
CA TRP A 136 6.35 -2.11 0.20
C TRP A 136 4.90 -2.42 0.58
N GLY A 137 4.32 -3.43 -0.07
CA GLY A 137 2.93 -3.84 0.16
C GLY A 137 2.76 -5.35 0.21
N GLY A 138 1.51 -5.80 0.24
CA GLY A 138 1.17 -7.22 0.28
C GLY A 138 1.19 -7.81 1.68
N GLY A 139 2.14 -8.69 2.01
CA GLY A 139 2.27 -9.32 3.32
C GLY A 139 2.77 -8.38 4.42
N GLU A 140 3.73 -8.85 5.24
CA GLU A 140 4.39 -8.00 6.24
C GLU A 140 5.87 -7.84 5.90
N PRO A 141 6.32 -6.68 5.43
CA PRO A 141 7.71 -6.49 5.02
C PRO A 141 8.70 -6.61 6.18
N SER A 142 8.35 -6.17 7.39
CA SER A 142 9.28 -6.17 8.55
C SER A 142 9.73 -7.56 9.02
N ILE A 143 9.10 -8.63 8.55
CA ILE A 143 9.51 -10.02 8.85
C ILE A 143 10.17 -10.71 7.65
N LEU A 144 10.27 -10.02 6.51
CA LEU A 144 10.88 -10.57 5.30
C LEU A 144 12.40 -10.68 5.49
N PRO A 145 13.02 -11.84 5.21
CA PRO A 145 14.46 -11.95 5.13
C PRO A 145 15.03 -10.90 4.16
N GLY A 146 16.10 -10.20 4.55
CA GLY A 146 16.74 -9.16 3.75
C GLY A 146 15.98 -7.82 3.67
N PHE A 147 14.82 -7.66 4.31
CA PHE A 147 14.08 -6.38 4.31
C PHE A 147 14.92 -5.23 4.88
N GLU A 148 15.57 -5.44 6.03
CA GLU A 148 16.38 -4.40 6.70
C GLU A 148 17.49 -3.89 5.77
N ASP A 149 18.16 -4.78 5.05
CA ASP A 149 19.25 -4.43 4.14
C ASP A 149 18.73 -3.72 2.89
N ALA A 150 17.65 -4.22 2.29
CA ALA A 150 17.03 -3.61 1.12
C ALA A 150 16.46 -2.22 1.43
N ALA A 151 15.71 -2.06 2.53
CA ALA A 151 15.15 -0.77 2.94
C ALA A 151 16.26 0.23 3.32
N GLN A 152 17.34 -0.25 3.94
CA GLN A 152 18.51 0.59 4.21
C GLN A 152 19.25 0.98 2.93
N TRP A 153 19.36 0.08 1.96
CA TRP A 153 19.97 0.36 0.65
C TRP A 153 19.21 1.50 -0.05
N ILE A 154 17.87 1.42 -0.13
CA ILE A 154 17.02 2.45 -0.73
C ILE A 154 17.21 3.80 -0.03
N THR A 155 17.19 3.81 1.32
CA THR A 155 17.43 5.01 2.13
C THR A 155 18.83 5.60 1.90
N LYS A 156 19.86 4.76 1.78
CA LYS A 156 21.25 5.19 1.55
C LYS A 156 21.45 5.84 0.18
N HIS A 157 20.71 5.38 -0.83
CA HIS A 157 20.75 5.96 -2.18
C HIS A 157 19.85 7.18 -2.35
N GLY A 158 19.18 7.66 -1.30
CA GLY A 158 18.40 8.88 -1.32
C GLY A 158 16.99 8.74 -1.86
N TYR A 159 16.52 7.53 -2.09
CA TYR A 159 15.19 7.29 -2.60
C TYR A 159 14.11 7.36 -1.52
N TRP A 160 12.90 7.74 -1.92
CA TRP A 160 11.72 7.77 -1.06
C TRP A 160 11.04 6.41 -0.98
N GLN A 161 10.59 6.03 0.23
CA GLN A 161 9.87 4.77 0.46
C GLN A 161 8.53 4.98 1.14
N ASN A 162 7.55 4.17 0.75
CA ASN A 162 6.32 3.96 1.50
C ASN A 162 6.26 2.50 2.00
N VAL A 163 6.10 2.30 3.29
CA VAL A 163 6.06 0.97 3.89
C VAL A 163 4.71 0.71 4.53
N HIS A 164 3.95 -0.24 3.97
CA HIS A 164 2.75 -0.76 4.60
C HIS A 164 3.13 -1.86 5.59
N THR A 165 2.83 -1.66 6.87
CA THR A 165 3.21 -2.60 7.94
C THR A 165 2.11 -2.78 8.96
N ASN A 166 2.06 -3.95 9.60
CA ASN A 166 1.23 -4.19 10.78
C ASN A 166 1.91 -3.73 12.08
N ALA A 167 3.16 -3.32 12.01
CA ALA A 167 3.99 -2.81 13.11
C ALA A 167 4.09 -3.73 14.35
N LEU A 168 3.84 -5.04 14.21
CA LEU A 168 4.06 -6.00 15.32
C LEU A 168 5.53 -6.09 15.73
N ILE A 169 6.42 -5.77 14.81
CA ILE A 169 7.87 -5.72 15.01
C ILE A 169 8.33 -4.34 14.56
N TYR A 170 9.05 -3.66 15.44
CA TYR A 170 9.73 -2.42 15.07
C TYR A 170 10.93 -2.74 14.17
N SER A 171 11.01 -2.11 13.00
CA SER A 171 12.12 -2.22 12.07
C SER A 171 13.08 -1.02 12.23
N PRO A 172 14.35 -1.26 12.56
CA PRO A 172 15.37 -0.19 12.60
C PRO A 172 15.58 0.51 11.26
N ALA A 173 15.41 -0.18 10.11
CA ALA A 173 15.52 0.44 8.79
C ALA A 173 14.40 1.45 8.54
N ILE A 174 13.17 1.11 8.92
CA ILE A 174 12.04 2.05 8.87
C ILE A 174 12.32 3.27 9.77
N GLY A 175 12.79 3.05 11.00
CA GLY A 175 13.16 4.15 11.90
C GLY A 175 14.24 5.07 11.30
N ARG A 176 15.26 4.50 10.64
CA ARG A 176 16.28 5.29 9.92
C ARG A 176 15.71 6.09 8.76
N MET A 177 14.82 5.50 7.97
CA MET A 177 14.11 6.14 6.88
C MET A 177 13.32 7.37 7.36
N LEU A 178 12.56 7.22 8.45
CA LEU A 178 11.76 8.30 9.05
C LEU A 178 12.66 9.44 9.56
N ARG A 179 13.75 9.13 10.27
CA ARG A 179 14.72 10.13 10.74
C ARG A 179 15.41 10.90 9.63
N ARG A 180 15.54 10.33 8.44
CA ARG A 180 16.14 10.98 7.26
C ARG A 180 15.15 11.74 6.40
N ASP A 181 13.86 11.69 6.74
CA ASP A 181 12.78 12.26 5.93
C ASP A 181 12.75 11.68 4.50
N GLN A 182 12.94 10.36 4.40
CA GLN A 182 13.01 9.63 3.13
C GLN A 182 11.88 8.61 2.98
N GLY A 183 10.78 8.84 3.64
CA GLY A 183 9.62 7.96 3.51
C GLY A 183 8.53 8.20 4.51
N GLU A 184 7.48 7.41 4.35
CA GLU A 184 6.33 7.35 5.24
C GLU A 184 5.95 5.89 5.53
N ILE A 185 5.21 5.68 6.60
CA ILE A 185 4.66 4.37 6.95
C ILE A 185 3.15 4.41 7.06
N ASN A 186 2.52 3.36 6.56
CA ASN A 186 1.10 3.11 6.69
C ASN A 186 0.90 1.91 7.63
N ILE A 187 0.45 2.18 8.86
CA ILE A 187 0.25 1.15 9.88
C ILE A 187 -1.22 0.72 9.91
N SER A 188 -1.49 -0.53 9.56
CA SER A 188 -2.83 -1.12 9.63
C SER A 188 -3.14 -1.56 11.06
N LEU A 189 -3.76 -0.69 11.88
CA LEU A 189 -4.09 -0.97 13.26
C LEU A 189 -5.52 -1.48 13.45
N ASP A 190 -6.50 -0.81 12.86
CA ASP A 190 -7.92 -1.19 12.76
C ASP A 190 -8.64 -1.42 14.10
N SER A 191 -8.08 -0.92 15.20
CA SER A 191 -8.70 -1.01 16.53
C SER A 191 -8.07 -0.07 17.55
N SER A 192 -8.77 0.16 18.66
CA SER A 192 -8.30 0.92 19.81
C SER A 192 -8.07 0.07 21.05
N SER A 193 -8.39 -1.22 21.01
CA SER A 193 -8.34 -2.12 22.18
C SER A 193 -7.73 -3.48 21.87
N PRO A 194 -7.13 -4.17 22.86
CA PRO A 194 -6.56 -5.50 22.68
C PRO A 194 -7.58 -6.55 22.20
N GLU A 195 -8.83 -6.43 22.66
CA GLU A 195 -9.90 -7.37 22.33
C GLU A 195 -10.30 -7.24 20.84
N ILE A 196 -10.64 -6.02 20.42
CA ILE A 196 -10.99 -5.75 19.01
C ILE A 196 -9.81 -6.06 18.10
N TYR A 197 -8.58 -5.68 18.48
CA TYR A 197 -7.38 -6.01 17.73
C TYR A 197 -7.24 -7.51 17.49
N ARG A 198 -7.41 -8.33 18.54
CA ARG A 198 -7.35 -9.80 18.42
C ARG A 198 -8.42 -10.34 17.48
N ASN A 199 -9.63 -9.79 17.55
CA ASN A 199 -10.74 -10.22 16.71
C ASN A 199 -10.52 -9.85 15.24
N VAL A 200 -9.95 -8.64 14.98
CA VAL A 200 -9.67 -8.15 13.62
C VAL A 200 -8.41 -8.76 13.02
N LYS A 201 -7.31 -8.82 13.80
CA LYS A 201 -5.98 -9.26 13.31
C LYS A 201 -5.70 -10.75 13.51
N GLY A 202 -6.56 -11.46 14.25
CA GLY A 202 -6.42 -12.89 14.52
C GLY A 202 -5.24 -13.26 15.43
N ILE A 203 -4.67 -12.30 16.16
CA ILE A 203 -3.50 -12.49 17.03
C ILE A 203 -3.52 -11.53 18.24
N ASN A 204 -2.83 -11.93 19.32
CA ASN A 204 -2.58 -11.06 20.48
C ASN A 204 -1.33 -10.20 20.21
N GLY A 205 -1.49 -8.94 19.84
CA GLY A 205 -0.35 -8.09 19.46
C GLY A 205 -0.52 -6.60 19.74
N PHE A 206 -1.66 -6.16 20.24
CA PHE A 206 -1.99 -4.74 20.38
C PHE A 206 -0.93 -3.93 21.11
N ALA A 207 -0.49 -4.38 22.29
CA ALA A 207 0.55 -3.69 23.07
C ALA A 207 1.87 -3.54 22.28
N ARG A 208 2.29 -4.60 21.56
CA ARG A 208 3.49 -4.56 20.72
C ARG A 208 3.40 -3.55 19.59
N VAL A 209 2.22 -3.48 18.94
CA VAL A 209 2.00 -2.49 17.87
C VAL A 209 2.04 -1.07 18.44
N VAL A 210 1.40 -0.82 19.58
CA VAL A 210 1.43 0.49 20.25
C VAL A 210 2.86 0.88 20.64
N ASP A 211 3.67 -0.05 21.13
CA ASP A 211 5.08 0.19 21.48
C ASP A 211 5.93 0.49 20.23
N SER A 212 5.72 -0.25 19.13
CA SER A 212 6.39 0.02 17.85
C SER A 212 5.96 1.40 17.30
N LEU A 213 4.67 1.71 17.37
CA LEU A 213 4.13 2.99 16.94
C LEU A 213 4.76 4.16 17.69
N LYS A 214 4.89 4.07 19.03
CA LYS A 214 5.58 5.09 19.84
C LYS A 214 7.02 5.31 19.38
N LYS A 215 7.75 4.23 19.06
CA LYS A 215 9.11 4.32 18.54
C LYS A 215 9.15 4.99 17.18
N TYR A 216 8.25 4.63 16.26
CA TYR A 216 8.18 5.29 14.95
C TYR A 216 7.79 6.77 15.06
N VAL A 217 6.89 7.13 15.98
CA VAL A 217 6.54 8.54 16.26
C VAL A 217 7.78 9.31 16.76
N ALA A 218 8.59 8.68 17.64
CA ALA A 218 9.83 9.29 18.13
C ALA A 218 10.91 9.42 17.05
N ASP A 219 10.92 8.53 16.06
CA ASP A 219 11.86 8.54 14.93
C ASP A 219 11.45 9.52 13.83
N ALA A 220 10.16 9.80 13.69
CA ALA A 220 9.64 10.62 12.59
C ALA A 220 10.07 12.09 12.72
N ARG A 221 10.53 12.68 11.63
CA ARG A 221 10.80 14.12 11.54
C ARG A 221 9.52 14.96 11.48
N SER A 222 8.47 14.38 10.94
CA SER A 222 7.17 15.00 10.80
C SER A 222 6.06 14.00 11.14
N PRO A 223 5.01 14.43 11.87
CA PRO A 223 3.84 13.60 12.07
C PRO A 223 3.16 13.14 10.78
N ALA A 224 3.42 13.83 9.66
CA ALA A 224 2.88 13.50 8.36
C ALA A 224 3.45 12.19 7.77
N GLN A 225 4.60 11.72 8.28
CA GLN A 225 5.22 10.47 7.86
C GLN A 225 4.55 9.21 8.42
N ILE A 226 3.62 9.36 9.37
CA ILE A 226 2.94 8.23 10.00
C ILE A 226 1.45 8.32 9.71
N VAL A 227 0.97 7.33 8.99
CA VAL A 227 -0.44 7.19 8.64
C VAL A 227 -0.99 5.95 9.34
N LEU A 228 -2.04 6.10 10.15
CA LEU A 228 -2.77 4.95 10.67
C LEU A 228 -3.92 4.60 9.76
N LYS A 229 -3.97 3.34 9.33
CA LYS A 229 -5.07 2.83 8.52
C LYS A 229 -6.11 2.16 9.42
N TYR A 230 -7.38 2.42 9.11
CA TYR A 230 -8.53 1.78 9.76
C TYR A 230 -9.51 1.27 8.71
N ILE A 231 -9.60 -0.05 8.59
CA ILE A 231 -10.60 -0.72 7.76
C ILE A 231 -11.85 -0.92 8.61
N ILE A 232 -12.91 -0.19 8.29
CA ILE A 232 -14.17 -0.21 9.05
C ILE A 232 -15.06 -1.32 8.49
N TYR A 233 -15.56 -2.19 9.37
CA TYR A 233 -16.52 -3.24 9.05
C TYR A 233 -17.27 -3.67 10.33
N GLU A 234 -18.17 -4.66 10.27
CA GLU A 234 -19.10 -4.99 11.35
C GLU A 234 -18.45 -5.24 12.74
N LYS A 235 -17.20 -5.74 12.79
CA LYS A 235 -16.54 -6.07 14.07
C LYS A 235 -15.87 -4.90 14.77
N ASN A 236 -15.71 -3.77 14.10
CA ASN A 236 -15.02 -2.60 14.64
C ASN A 236 -15.71 -1.25 14.30
N ASN A 237 -16.96 -1.29 13.82
CA ASN A 237 -17.72 -0.10 13.41
C ASN A 237 -18.54 0.56 14.54
N GLN A 238 -18.30 0.20 15.79
CA GLN A 238 -18.99 0.78 16.94
C GLN A 238 -18.45 2.17 17.25
N ILE A 239 -19.34 3.14 17.45
CA ILE A 239 -18.97 4.54 17.73
C ILE A 239 -18.00 4.68 18.92
N PRO A 240 -18.18 3.98 20.07
CA PRO A 240 -17.23 4.05 21.18
C PRO A 240 -15.81 3.59 20.80
N GLU A 241 -15.68 2.53 19.99
CA GLU A 241 -14.39 2.03 19.49
C GLU A 241 -13.71 3.07 18.59
N ILE A 242 -14.45 3.66 17.65
CA ILE A 242 -13.94 4.72 16.77
C ILE A 242 -13.51 5.95 17.58
N ALA A 243 -14.31 6.36 18.57
CA ALA A 243 -13.98 7.49 19.43
C ALA A 243 -12.70 7.25 20.25
N GLN A 244 -12.54 6.04 20.77
CA GLN A 244 -11.33 5.65 21.50
C GLN A 244 -10.11 5.58 20.59
N PHE A 245 -10.25 5.08 19.37
CA PHE A 245 -9.19 5.07 18.36
C PHE A 245 -8.69 6.48 18.06
N ILE A 246 -9.58 7.43 17.81
CA ILE A 246 -9.23 8.84 17.54
C ILE A 246 -8.51 9.47 18.74
N LYS A 247 -9.00 9.24 19.97
CA LYS A 247 -8.34 9.73 21.19
C LYS A 247 -6.94 9.15 21.34
N MET A 248 -6.75 7.86 21.05
CA MET A 248 -5.44 7.22 21.05
C MET A 248 -4.53 7.84 19.98
N CYS A 249 -5.01 8.05 18.76
CA CYS A 249 -4.26 8.73 17.70
C CYS A 249 -3.79 10.13 18.17
N ALA A 250 -4.70 10.91 18.74
CA ALA A 250 -4.38 12.24 19.25
C ALA A 250 -3.32 12.20 20.37
N SER A 251 -3.45 11.27 21.33
CA SER A 251 -2.50 11.10 22.44
C SER A 251 -1.11 10.67 21.98
N LEU A 252 -1.00 9.98 20.85
CA LEU A 252 0.26 9.55 20.22
C LEU A 252 0.80 10.59 19.23
N GLY A 253 0.14 11.72 19.02
CA GLY A 253 0.57 12.76 18.09
C GLY A 253 0.35 12.42 16.61
N ILE A 254 -0.46 11.41 16.30
CA ILE A 254 -0.83 11.04 14.93
C ILE A 254 -1.68 12.14 14.30
N LYS A 255 -1.37 12.49 13.05
CA LYS A 255 -2.05 13.54 12.30
C LYS A 255 -2.77 13.05 11.05
N LYS A 256 -2.55 11.79 10.65
CA LYS A 256 -3.18 11.22 9.46
C LYS A 256 -3.80 9.85 9.75
N ILE A 257 -5.05 9.69 9.34
CA ILE A 257 -5.79 8.43 9.33
C ILE A 257 -6.26 8.17 7.90
N GLN A 258 -6.05 6.97 7.40
CA GLN A 258 -6.70 6.47 6.19
C GLN A 258 -7.84 5.55 6.58
N LEU A 259 -9.06 5.89 6.17
CA LEU A 259 -10.22 5.04 6.39
C LEU A 259 -10.63 4.32 5.11
N SER A 260 -10.94 3.05 5.23
CA SER A 260 -11.48 2.23 4.14
C SER A 260 -12.52 1.24 4.67
N PHE A 261 -13.22 0.58 3.76
CA PHE A 261 -14.13 -0.52 4.09
C PHE A 261 -13.50 -1.86 3.74
N ASP A 262 -14.04 -2.94 4.29
CA ASP A 262 -13.69 -4.29 3.87
C ASP A 262 -14.07 -4.47 2.39
N LEU A 263 -13.09 -4.76 1.54
CA LEU A 263 -13.30 -4.92 0.11
C LEU A 263 -14.25 -6.08 -0.23
N ARG A 264 -14.35 -7.09 0.63
CA ARG A 264 -15.30 -8.20 0.44
C ARG A 264 -16.74 -7.70 0.60
N GLU A 265 -17.00 -6.83 1.59
CA GLU A 265 -18.31 -6.19 1.77
C GLU A 265 -18.62 -5.23 0.61
N VAL A 266 -17.62 -4.44 0.19
CA VAL A 266 -17.74 -3.52 -0.96
C VAL A 266 -18.07 -4.27 -2.24
N ASN A 267 -17.30 -5.32 -2.56
CA ASN A 267 -17.49 -6.12 -3.78
C ASN A 267 -18.82 -6.89 -3.77
N ALA A 268 -19.29 -7.29 -2.59
CA ALA A 268 -20.59 -7.94 -2.42
C ALA A 268 -21.77 -6.96 -2.33
N ASN A 269 -21.51 -5.64 -2.35
CA ASN A 269 -22.50 -4.57 -2.11
C ASN A 269 -23.23 -4.77 -0.76
N LYS A 270 -22.49 -5.12 0.30
CA LYS A 270 -23.00 -5.45 1.64
C LYS A 270 -22.51 -4.53 2.77
N VAL A 271 -21.91 -3.39 2.41
CA VAL A 271 -21.46 -2.40 3.41
C VAL A 271 -22.67 -1.91 4.20
N SER A 272 -22.66 -2.13 5.53
CA SER A 272 -23.78 -1.80 6.39
C SER A 272 -23.94 -0.29 6.59
N GLU A 273 -25.16 0.17 6.89
CA GLU A 273 -25.42 1.57 7.24
C GLU A 273 -24.59 2.01 8.45
N GLN A 274 -24.43 1.14 9.44
CA GLN A 274 -23.60 1.39 10.62
C GLN A 274 -22.13 1.65 10.24
N THR A 275 -21.60 0.97 9.22
CA THR A 275 -20.23 1.21 8.71
C THR A 275 -20.10 2.61 8.12
N TYR A 276 -21.11 3.09 7.38
CA TYR A 276 -21.13 4.47 6.88
C TYR A 276 -21.23 5.50 7.99
N VAL A 277 -22.07 5.25 9.01
CA VAL A 277 -22.21 6.12 10.20
C VAL A 277 -20.88 6.18 10.97
N ALA A 278 -20.18 5.05 11.16
CA ALA A 278 -18.88 4.99 11.82
C ALA A 278 -17.81 5.77 11.03
N ALA A 279 -17.79 5.66 9.70
CA ALA A 279 -16.88 6.42 8.84
C ALA A 279 -17.16 7.93 8.89
N ALA A 280 -18.42 8.33 8.88
CA ALA A 280 -18.85 9.72 9.02
C ALA A 280 -18.44 10.30 10.37
N PHE A 281 -18.68 9.56 11.46
CA PHE A 281 -18.25 9.91 12.80
C PHE A 281 -16.72 10.06 12.88
N MET A 282 -15.97 9.08 12.34
CA MET A 282 -14.51 9.14 12.30
C MET A 282 -14.02 10.39 11.59
N SER A 283 -14.53 10.66 10.39
CA SER A 283 -14.13 11.82 9.59
C SER A 283 -14.40 13.15 10.29
N ARG A 284 -15.53 13.26 10.99
CA ARG A 284 -15.90 14.47 11.71
C ARG A 284 -15.10 14.62 13.00
N GLN A 285 -15.07 13.56 13.81
CA GLN A 285 -14.43 13.60 15.11
C GLN A 285 -12.90 13.76 15.01
N ALA A 286 -12.25 13.16 14.02
CA ALA A 286 -10.81 13.33 13.78
C ALA A 286 -10.43 14.81 13.60
N ARG A 287 -11.24 15.59 12.88
CA ARG A 287 -11.02 17.03 12.70
C ARG A 287 -11.00 17.80 14.02
N ASN A 288 -11.83 17.42 15.00
CA ASN A 288 -11.87 18.07 16.31
C ASN A 288 -10.55 17.89 17.08
N PHE A 289 -9.75 16.88 16.74
CA PHE A 289 -8.42 16.62 17.28
C PHE A 289 -7.28 17.09 16.37
N GLY A 290 -7.60 17.81 15.28
CA GLY A 290 -6.60 18.24 14.27
C GLY A 290 -5.94 17.07 13.55
N ILE A 291 -6.72 15.99 13.29
CA ILE A 291 -6.30 14.80 12.57
C ILE A 291 -7.05 14.78 11.22
N GLU A 292 -6.31 14.62 10.14
CA GLU A 292 -6.86 14.38 8.81
C GLU A 292 -7.30 12.92 8.70
N ALA A 293 -8.59 12.68 8.42
CA ALA A 293 -9.12 11.38 8.09
C ALA A 293 -9.49 11.35 6.60
N SER A 294 -8.69 10.66 5.79
CA SER A 294 -8.85 10.60 4.34
C SER A 294 -9.43 9.25 3.90
N PRO A 295 -10.38 9.24 2.94
CA PRO A 295 -10.86 8.03 2.30
C PRO A 295 -9.74 7.33 1.53
N PHE A 296 -9.69 5.99 1.62
CA PHE A 296 -8.73 5.15 0.91
C PHE A 296 -9.44 3.97 0.27
N TYR A 297 -9.34 3.83 -1.05
CA TYR A 297 -10.07 2.83 -1.85
C TYR A 297 -11.60 2.86 -1.66
N LEU A 298 -12.19 4.04 -1.47
CA LEU A 298 -13.62 4.24 -1.46
C LEU A 298 -14.09 4.85 -2.78
N SER A 299 -15.25 4.40 -3.28
CA SER A 299 -15.88 5.01 -4.44
C SER A 299 -16.32 6.44 -4.14
N ARG A 300 -16.48 7.25 -5.19
CA ARG A 300 -17.02 8.62 -5.05
C ARG A 300 -18.39 8.63 -4.35
N GLU A 301 -19.27 7.71 -4.69
CA GLU A 301 -20.59 7.56 -4.08
C GLU A 301 -20.50 7.24 -2.57
N ALA A 302 -19.57 6.34 -2.18
CA ALA A 302 -19.34 6.05 -0.78
C ALA A 302 -18.84 7.28 -0.01
N VAL A 303 -17.94 8.06 -0.58
CA VAL A 303 -17.44 9.31 0.01
C VAL A 303 -18.56 10.36 0.13
N GLU A 304 -19.38 10.53 -0.89
CA GLU A 304 -20.53 11.43 -0.85
C GLU A 304 -21.55 11.01 0.23
N LYS A 305 -21.85 9.72 0.35
CA LYS A 305 -22.72 9.18 1.41
C LYS A 305 -22.15 9.45 2.80
N ILE A 306 -20.85 9.21 3.03
CA ILE A 306 -20.15 9.51 4.29
C ILE A 306 -20.30 10.99 4.66
N ASN A 307 -20.06 11.88 3.69
CA ASN A 307 -20.15 13.33 3.91
C ASN A 307 -21.56 13.79 4.26
N ASN A 308 -22.59 13.25 3.58
CA ASN A 308 -23.98 13.58 3.87
C ASN A 308 -24.38 13.15 5.29
N ILE A 309 -24.01 11.94 5.70
CA ILE A 309 -24.23 11.45 7.08
C ILE A 309 -23.49 12.33 8.10
N ALA A 310 -22.24 12.71 7.82
CA ALA A 310 -21.46 13.56 8.71
C ALA A 310 -22.09 14.93 8.92
N MET A 311 -22.62 15.54 7.86
CA MET A 311 -23.33 16.83 7.96
C MET A 311 -24.65 16.72 8.71
N ALA A 312 -25.40 15.64 8.50
CA ALA A 312 -26.73 15.48 9.12
C ALA A 312 -26.65 15.13 10.62
N ASN A 313 -25.65 14.36 11.07
CA ASN A 313 -25.67 13.76 12.40
C ASN A 313 -24.55 14.24 13.33
N PHE A 314 -23.50 14.89 12.82
CA PHE A 314 -22.29 15.20 13.59
C PHE A 314 -21.81 16.65 13.39
N SER A 315 -22.72 17.56 13.03
CA SER A 315 -22.45 19.01 12.83
C SER A 315 -21.94 19.71 14.09
#